data_3df473266205df93c572e07d951c6c29
#
_entry.id   3df473266205df93c572e07d951c6c29
#
_cell.length_a   1.000
_cell.length_b   1.000
_cell.length_c   1.000
_cell.angle_alpha   90.00
_cell.angle_beta   90.00
_cell.angle_gamma   90.00
#
_symmetry.space_group_name_H-M   'P 1'
#
loop_
_entity.id
_entity.type
_entity.pdbx_description
1 polymer ?
#
loop_
_entity_poly.entity_id
_entity_poly.type
_entity_poly.pdbx_seq_one_letter_code
_entity_poly.pdbx_strand_id
1 'polypeptide(L)'
;MGKRFYKLAGGVIRLFSHRMKTEWEVPFEEGPCVFVVNHAGSSGPVDMTTKFPMRDRINPWINIEMLSAKTVPAYARKNYWWKPGSFFAPLLSVTVPYIAAALMPPVLRSTQYIPVYRDQRIILTLRKSIRALQRDQYLLLFPELPGPGKNSTRHINTGWLRLGQLWYKSSGRSLRMYPVHVDYKNHLFKVAAPVVYDPARRFTEQEQELAAKLTRGMRGE
;
A
#
# COMPACT_ATOMS: atom_id res chain seq x y z
N MET A 1 11.38 -16.11 14.04
CA MET A 1 12.22 -14.91 14.12
C MET A 1 11.56 -13.63 13.56
N GLY A 2 10.68 -13.70 12.56
CA GLY A 2 10.16 -12.53 11.84
C GLY A 2 9.44 -11.45 12.66
N LYS A 3 8.42 -11.79 13.45
CA LYS A 3 7.59 -10.79 14.17
C LYS A 3 8.36 -9.95 15.21
N ARG A 4 9.36 -10.52 15.88
CA ARG A 4 10.19 -9.80 16.87
C ARG A 4 11.13 -8.80 16.19
N PHE A 5 11.75 -9.20 15.08
CA PHE A 5 12.63 -8.34 14.28
C PHE A 5 11.86 -7.14 13.70
N TYR A 6 10.67 -7.38 13.15
CA TYR A 6 9.79 -6.31 12.64
C TYR A 6 9.38 -5.32 13.73
N LYS A 7 9.00 -5.80 14.92
CA LYS A 7 8.66 -4.93 16.06
C LYS A 7 9.85 -4.08 16.51
N LEU A 8 11.07 -4.66 16.51
CA LEU A 8 12.29 -3.95 16.86
C LEU A 8 12.64 -2.88 15.81
N ALA A 9 12.66 -3.26 14.53
CA ALA A 9 12.92 -2.34 13.42
C ALA A 9 11.88 -1.22 13.37
N GLY A 10 10.59 -1.53 13.53
CA GLY A 10 9.51 -0.56 13.61
C GLY A 10 9.62 0.35 14.85
N GLY A 11 10.14 -0.15 15.97
CA GLY A 11 10.47 0.62 17.17
C GLY A 11 11.57 1.66 16.90
N VAL A 12 12.66 1.23 16.27
CA VAL A 12 13.77 2.10 15.88
C VAL A 12 13.30 3.17 14.89
N ILE A 13 12.56 2.80 13.85
CA ILE A 13 12.02 3.77 12.87
C ILE A 13 11.14 4.80 13.57
N ARG A 14 10.26 4.39 14.50
CA ARG A 14 9.41 5.32 15.25
C ARG A 14 10.19 6.27 16.16
N LEU A 15 11.31 5.83 16.69
CA LEU A 15 12.16 6.65 17.58
C LEU A 15 12.86 7.78 16.82
N PHE A 16 13.28 7.52 15.58
CA PHE A 16 14.03 8.46 14.74
C PHE A 16 13.20 9.20 13.68
N SER A 17 11.89 8.98 13.62
CA SER A 17 11.02 9.62 12.64
C SER A 17 9.87 10.40 13.30
N HIS A 18 9.39 11.44 12.61
CA HIS A 18 8.30 12.28 13.11
C HIS A 18 7.05 11.44 13.44
N ARG A 19 6.35 11.80 14.52
CA ARG A 19 5.06 11.22 14.86
C ARG A 19 4.04 11.64 13.81
N MET A 20 3.25 10.67 13.33
CA MET A 20 2.13 10.92 12.44
C MET A 20 0.84 10.82 13.25
N LYS A 21 -0.05 11.80 13.10
CA LYS A 21 -1.41 11.76 13.65
C LYS A 21 -2.34 11.14 12.62
N THR A 22 -3.47 10.59 13.06
CA THR A 22 -4.51 10.08 12.15
C THR A 22 -5.78 10.86 12.36
N GLU A 23 -6.30 11.41 11.29
CA GLU A 23 -7.59 12.12 11.26
C GLU A 23 -8.57 11.31 10.41
N TRP A 24 -9.74 11.06 10.97
CA TRP A 24 -10.82 10.32 10.32
C TRP A 24 -11.93 11.29 9.96
N GLU A 25 -12.30 11.32 8.69
CA GLU A 25 -13.44 12.13 8.22
C GLU A 25 -14.78 11.63 8.80
N VAL A 26 -14.90 10.31 8.97
CA VAL A 26 -16.02 9.65 9.64
C VAL A 26 -15.48 8.63 10.64
N PRO A 27 -16.20 8.29 11.72
CA PRO A 27 -15.78 7.26 12.66
C PRO A 27 -15.45 5.95 11.94
N PHE A 28 -14.35 5.30 12.33
CA PHE A 28 -13.96 4.02 11.76
C PHE A 28 -14.95 2.93 12.18
N GLU A 29 -15.49 2.25 11.19
CA GLU A 29 -16.32 1.08 11.43
C GLU A 29 -15.51 -0.20 11.44
N GLU A 30 -15.53 -0.93 12.55
CA GLU A 30 -14.87 -2.22 12.70
C GLU A 30 -15.32 -3.23 11.63
N GLY A 31 -14.41 -4.10 11.25
CA GLY A 31 -14.64 -5.20 10.29
C GLY A 31 -13.74 -5.12 9.07
N PRO A 32 -13.81 -6.14 8.19
CA PRO A 32 -12.93 -6.28 7.03
C PRO A 32 -12.97 -5.06 6.11
N CYS A 33 -11.81 -4.49 5.81
CA CYS A 33 -11.70 -3.33 4.94
C CYS A 33 -10.35 -3.28 4.20
N VAL A 34 -10.26 -2.35 3.28
CA VAL A 34 -9.06 -2.04 2.49
C VAL A 34 -8.67 -0.59 2.71
N PHE A 35 -7.45 -0.33 3.14
CA PHE A 35 -6.85 0.99 3.13
C PHE A 35 -6.14 1.21 1.80
N VAL A 36 -6.54 2.24 1.08
CA VAL A 36 -6.05 2.60 -0.25
C VAL A 36 -5.29 3.90 -0.14
N VAL A 37 -3.98 3.86 -0.31
CA VAL A 37 -3.07 4.92 0.15
C VAL A 37 -2.27 5.49 -1.01
N ASN A 38 -2.07 6.81 -1.03
CA ASN A 38 -1.13 7.45 -1.95
C ASN A 38 0.31 7.02 -1.63
N HIS A 39 1.15 6.89 -2.65
CA HIS A 39 2.50 6.34 -2.45
C HIS A 39 3.45 7.29 -1.69
N ALA A 40 3.16 8.59 -1.59
CA ALA A 40 3.90 9.62 -0.83
C ALA A 40 5.42 9.36 -0.70
N GLY A 41 6.07 8.94 -1.79
CA GLY A 41 7.47 8.53 -1.82
C GLY A 41 7.71 7.13 -1.20
N SER A 42 8.97 6.81 -0.92
CA SER A 42 9.38 5.52 -0.35
C SER A 42 9.00 5.35 1.14
N SER A 43 8.75 6.45 1.85
CA SER A 43 8.45 6.45 3.29
C SER A 43 6.98 6.09 3.57
N GLY A 44 6.04 6.40 2.67
CA GLY A 44 4.61 6.15 2.86
C GLY A 44 4.28 4.72 3.27
N PRO A 45 4.73 3.69 2.54
CA PRO A 45 4.51 2.29 2.92
C PRO A 45 5.10 1.91 4.28
N VAL A 46 6.27 2.45 4.63
CA VAL A 46 6.92 2.21 5.92
C VAL A 46 6.12 2.84 7.05
N ASP A 47 5.69 4.08 6.88
CA ASP A 47 4.94 4.81 7.90
C ASP A 47 3.55 4.20 8.14
N MET A 48 2.85 3.80 7.08
CA MET A 48 1.57 3.10 7.20
C MET A 48 1.69 1.78 7.97
N THR A 49 2.75 1.03 7.74
CA THR A 49 2.94 -0.26 8.43
C THR A 49 3.51 -0.14 9.84
N THR A 50 4.13 1.00 10.19
CA THR A 50 4.78 1.17 11.50
C THR A 50 4.07 2.15 12.44
N LYS A 51 3.38 3.16 11.91
CA LYS A 51 2.80 4.27 12.68
C LYS A 51 1.28 4.34 12.64
N PHE A 52 0.64 3.78 11.59
CA PHE A 52 -0.81 3.82 11.46
C PHE A 52 -1.49 3.05 12.62
N PRO A 53 -2.62 3.54 13.16
CA PRO A 53 -3.26 2.93 14.32
C PRO A 53 -3.59 1.45 14.16
N MET A 54 -4.01 1.04 12.95
CA MET A 54 -4.45 -0.32 12.65
C MET A 54 -3.30 -1.26 12.19
N ARG A 55 -2.02 -0.85 12.32
CA ARG A 55 -0.82 -1.54 11.78
C ARG A 55 -0.72 -3.03 12.16
N ASP A 56 -1.20 -3.41 13.34
CA ASP A 56 -1.06 -4.79 13.83
C ASP A 56 -1.98 -5.79 13.10
N ARG A 57 -3.04 -5.28 12.43
CA ARG A 57 -4.00 -6.06 11.64
C ARG A 57 -3.85 -5.84 10.12
N ILE A 58 -2.88 -5.02 9.70
CA ILE A 58 -2.65 -4.67 8.30
C ILE A 58 -1.83 -5.74 7.58
N ASN A 59 -2.28 -6.10 6.39
CA ASN A 59 -1.59 -6.95 5.42
C ASN A 59 -1.27 -6.11 4.17
N PRO A 60 -0.05 -5.55 4.04
CA PRO A 60 0.32 -4.77 2.88
C PRO A 60 0.47 -5.66 1.64
N TRP A 61 -0.01 -5.16 0.51
CA TRP A 61 0.31 -5.71 -0.80
C TRP A 61 1.72 -5.31 -1.19
N ILE A 62 2.59 -6.28 -1.39
CA ILE A 62 4.00 -6.07 -1.72
C ILE A 62 4.34 -6.72 -3.05
N ASN A 63 4.90 -5.94 -3.98
CA ASN A 63 5.38 -6.48 -5.25
C ASN A 63 6.39 -7.61 -4.99
N ILE A 64 6.18 -8.75 -5.64
CA ILE A 64 7.04 -9.94 -5.49
C ILE A 64 8.51 -9.63 -5.78
N GLU A 65 8.81 -8.69 -6.67
CA GLU A 65 10.16 -8.25 -7.00
C GLU A 65 10.91 -7.63 -5.80
N MET A 66 10.19 -7.07 -4.83
CA MET A 66 10.77 -6.50 -3.61
C MET A 66 11.07 -7.55 -2.53
N LEU A 67 10.60 -8.75 -2.70
CA LEU A 67 10.80 -9.84 -1.75
C LEU A 67 12.06 -10.66 -2.00
N SER A 68 12.83 -10.36 -3.05
CA SER A 68 14.04 -11.09 -3.41
C SER A 68 15.22 -10.14 -3.58
N ALA A 69 16.34 -10.44 -2.89
CA ALA A 69 17.57 -9.67 -3.03
C ALA A 69 18.11 -9.66 -4.48
N LYS A 70 17.76 -10.67 -5.28
CA LYS A 70 18.14 -10.75 -6.71
C LYS A 70 17.40 -9.75 -7.57
N THR A 71 16.14 -9.45 -7.27
CA THR A 71 15.26 -8.60 -8.10
C THR A 71 15.18 -7.14 -7.62
N VAL A 72 15.45 -6.88 -6.33
CA VAL A 72 15.42 -5.53 -5.75
C VAL A 72 16.32 -4.54 -6.48
N PRO A 73 17.57 -4.85 -6.88
CA PRO A 73 18.41 -3.86 -7.57
C PRO A 73 17.84 -3.39 -8.90
N ALA A 74 17.30 -4.30 -9.70
CA ALA A 74 16.64 -3.95 -10.96
C ALA A 74 15.35 -3.13 -10.71
N TYR A 75 14.56 -3.53 -9.72
CA TYR A 75 13.35 -2.82 -9.31
C TYR A 75 13.66 -1.39 -8.84
N ALA A 76 14.67 -1.20 -7.98
CA ALA A 76 15.06 0.11 -7.47
C ALA A 76 15.54 1.06 -8.59
N ARG A 77 16.30 0.53 -9.57
CA ARG A 77 16.72 1.30 -10.74
C ARG A 77 15.54 1.69 -11.64
N LYS A 78 14.64 0.76 -11.90
CA LYS A 78 13.44 1.01 -12.73
C LYS A 78 12.52 2.08 -12.13
N ASN A 79 12.44 2.16 -10.81
CA ASN A 79 11.53 3.07 -10.10
C ASN A 79 12.25 4.31 -9.53
N TYR A 80 13.51 4.55 -9.91
CA TYR A 80 14.29 5.73 -9.53
C TYR A 80 14.18 6.07 -8.04
N TRP A 81 14.74 5.22 -7.17
CA TRP A 81 14.74 5.45 -5.72
C TRP A 81 15.67 6.60 -5.29
N TRP A 82 16.31 7.25 -6.25
CA TRP A 82 17.09 8.47 -6.09
C TRP A 82 16.64 9.51 -7.12
N LYS A 83 16.98 10.77 -6.88
CA LYS A 83 16.64 11.85 -7.80
C LYS A 83 17.56 11.80 -9.02
N PRO A 84 17.04 11.53 -10.23
CA PRO A 84 17.82 11.60 -11.46
C PRO A 84 18.38 13.03 -11.65
N GLY A 85 19.62 13.14 -12.18
CA GLY A 85 20.27 14.45 -12.40
C GLY A 85 20.87 15.10 -11.15
N SER A 86 20.79 14.45 -9.98
CA SER A 86 21.54 14.87 -8.79
C SER A 86 23.05 14.64 -9.00
N PHE A 87 23.91 15.52 -8.45
CA PHE A 87 25.37 15.35 -8.44
C PHE A 87 25.79 13.96 -7.91
N PHE A 88 25.09 13.43 -6.91
CA PHE A 88 25.34 12.11 -6.33
C PHE A 88 24.62 10.96 -7.05
N ALA A 89 23.87 11.23 -8.12
CA ALA A 89 23.11 10.20 -8.83
C ALA A 89 23.97 8.99 -9.30
N PRO A 90 25.18 9.16 -9.85
CA PRO A 90 26.02 8.02 -10.23
C PRO A 90 26.36 7.12 -9.04
N LEU A 91 26.78 7.69 -7.91
CA LEU A 91 27.08 6.93 -6.69
C LEU A 91 25.85 6.25 -6.12
N LEU A 92 24.72 6.97 -6.04
CA LEU A 92 23.46 6.42 -5.52
C LEU A 92 22.90 5.30 -6.41
N SER A 93 23.08 5.37 -7.72
CA SER A 93 22.62 4.36 -8.66
C SER A 93 23.35 3.00 -8.49
N VAL A 94 24.57 3.04 -7.96
CA VAL A 94 25.37 1.84 -7.66
C VAL A 94 25.11 1.36 -6.23
N THR A 95 25.03 2.26 -5.25
CA THR A 95 25.00 1.87 -3.82
C THR A 95 23.60 1.55 -3.32
N VAL A 96 22.60 2.43 -3.58
CA VAL A 96 21.23 2.29 -3.04
C VAL A 96 20.56 0.96 -3.42
N PRO A 97 20.63 0.47 -4.68
CA PRO A 97 20.00 -0.79 -5.06
C PRO A 97 20.50 -1.99 -4.27
N TYR A 98 21.79 -2.04 -3.96
CA TYR A 98 22.39 -3.17 -3.22
C TYR A 98 22.15 -3.10 -1.72
N ILE A 99 22.20 -1.90 -1.13
CA ILE A 99 21.77 -1.68 0.26
C ILE A 99 20.31 -2.08 0.43
N ALA A 100 19.45 -1.65 -0.49
CA ALA A 100 18.06 -2.05 -0.50
C ALA A 100 17.87 -3.57 -0.64
N ALA A 101 18.64 -4.21 -1.51
CA ALA A 101 18.61 -5.67 -1.70
C ALA A 101 18.99 -6.45 -0.44
N ALA A 102 19.90 -5.91 0.37
CA ALA A 102 20.29 -6.53 1.63
C ALA A 102 19.24 -6.34 2.74
N LEU A 103 18.62 -5.16 2.82
CA LEU A 103 17.76 -4.78 3.94
C LEU A 103 16.26 -5.04 3.70
N MET A 104 15.76 -4.76 2.49
CA MET A 104 14.32 -4.78 2.23
C MET A 104 13.69 -6.18 2.28
N PRO A 105 14.22 -7.23 1.62
CA PRO A 105 13.58 -8.53 1.63
C PRO A 105 13.40 -9.14 3.02
N PRO A 106 14.39 -9.15 3.94
CA PRO A 106 14.19 -9.69 5.28
C PRO A 106 13.19 -8.87 6.09
N VAL A 107 13.17 -7.53 5.95
CA VAL A 107 12.19 -6.68 6.64
C VAL A 107 10.79 -6.95 6.12
N LEU A 108 10.58 -6.92 4.80
CA LEU A 108 9.27 -7.14 4.20
C LEU A 108 8.74 -8.56 4.47
N ARG A 109 9.58 -9.58 4.42
CA ARG A 109 9.19 -10.96 4.76
C ARG A 109 8.86 -11.14 6.24
N SER A 110 9.28 -10.23 7.11
CA SER A 110 8.93 -10.27 8.53
C SER A 110 7.53 -9.72 8.84
N THR A 111 6.90 -9.05 7.87
CA THR A 111 5.53 -8.54 7.97
C THR A 111 4.50 -9.59 7.57
N GLN A 112 3.23 -9.35 7.89
CA GLN A 112 2.10 -10.14 7.37
C GLN A 112 1.74 -9.60 5.98
N TYR A 113 2.57 -9.87 4.96
CA TYR A 113 2.39 -9.34 3.62
C TYR A 113 1.58 -10.26 2.70
N ILE A 114 1.00 -9.66 1.67
CA ILE A 114 0.38 -10.38 0.55
C ILE A 114 1.21 -10.07 -0.70
N PRO A 115 1.85 -11.10 -1.31
CA PRO A 115 2.66 -10.89 -2.51
C PRO A 115 1.78 -10.54 -3.70
N VAL A 116 2.16 -9.51 -4.44
CA VAL A 116 1.50 -9.09 -5.68
C VAL A 116 2.27 -9.62 -6.87
N TYR A 117 1.59 -10.44 -7.67
CA TYR A 117 2.09 -10.97 -8.92
C TYR A 117 1.51 -10.15 -10.08
N ARG A 118 2.30 -9.95 -11.14
CA ARG A 118 1.89 -9.21 -12.36
C ARG A 118 1.51 -10.14 -13.53
N ASP A 119 1.51 -11.42 -13.29
CA ASP A 119 1.16 -12.47 -14.24
C ASP A 119 -0.11 -13.22 -13.81
N GLN A 120 -0.41 -14.35 -14.40
CA GLN A 120 -1.58 -15.18 -14.09
C GLN A 120 -1.68 -15.56 -12.61
N ARG A 121 -0.57 -15.51 -11.86
CA ARG A 121 -0.54 -15.75 -10.41
C ARG A 121 -1.22 -14.65 -9.58
N ILE A 122 -1.70 -13.55 -10.19
CA ILE A 122 -2.50 -12.52 -9.50
C ILE A 122 -3.69 -13.13 -8.75
N ILE A 123 -4.20 -14.27 -9.23
CA ILE A 123 -5.27 -15.01 -8.55
C ILE A 123 -4.85 -15.46 -7.13
N LEU A 124 -3.56 -15.74 -6.90
CA LEU A 124 -3.04 -16.09 -5.58
C LEU A 124 -3.05 -14.88 -4.64
N THR A 125 -2.75 -13.67 -5.18
CA THR A 125 -2.86 -12.41 -4.44
C THR A 125 -4.30 -12.21 -3.98
N LEU A 126 -5.27 -12.32 -4.89
CA LEU A 126 -6.69 -12.16 -4.59
C LEU A 126 -7.18 -13.18 -3.56
N ARG A 127 -6.83 -14.46 -3.71
CA ARG A 127 -7.18 -15.51 -2.74
C ARG A 127 -6.62 -15.25 -1.35
N LYS A 128 -5.35 -14.81 -1.26
CA LYS A 128 -4.72 -14.45 0.03
C LYS A 128 -5.40 -13.23 0.65
N SER A 129 -5.81 -12.26 -0.16
CA SER A 129 -6.53 -11.07 0.27
C SER A 129 -7.89 -11.44 0.89
N ILE A 130 -8.68 -12.28 0.21
CA ILE A 130 -9.97 -12.75 0.72
C ILE A 130 -9.78 -13.51 2.05
N ARG A 131 -8.76 -14.38 2.16
CA ARG A 131 -8.47 -15.11 3.41
C ARG A 131 -8.07 -14.16 4.55
N ALA A 132 -7.36 -13.07 4.26
CA ALA A 132 -7.02 -12.06 5.27
C ALA A 132 -8.28 -11.34 5.75
N LEU A 133 -9.14 -10.89 4.85
CA LEU A 133 -10.43 -10.26 5.18
C LEU A 133 -11.35 -11.20 5.99
N GLN A 134 -11.40 -12.50 5.68
CA GLN A 134 -12.16 -13.51 6.44
C GLN A 134 -11.67 -13.72 7.88
N ARG A 135 -10.43 -13.27 8.18
CA ARG A 135 -9.84 -13.29 9.53
C ARG A 135 -9.91 -11.93 10.22
N ASP A 136 -10.80 -11.05 9.77
CA ASP A 136 -10.95 -9.67 10.25
C ASP A 136 -9.65 -8.86 10.20
N GLN A 137 -8.79 -9.16 9.22
CA GLN A 137 -7.59 -8.39 8.95
C GLN A 137 -7.86 -7.37 7.86
N TYR A 138 -7.05 -6.32 7.82
CA TYR A 138 -7.14 -5.24 6.87
C TYR A 138 -6.14 -5.39 5.73
N LEU A 139 -6.51 -4.97 4.54
CA LEU A 139 -5.58 -4.87 3.41
C LEU A 139 -5.03 -3.46 3.31
N LEU A 140 -3.79 -3.33 2.88
CA LEU A 140 -3.14 -2.07 2.58
C LEU A 140 -2.61 -2.09 1.16
N LEU A 141 -3.10 -1.17 0.33
CA LEU A 141 -2.75 -1.07 -1.08
C LEU A 141 -2.22 0.32 -1.42
N PHE A 142 -1.23 0.33 -2.31
CA PHE A 142 -0.70 1.53 -2.97
C PHE A 142 -0.93 1.37 -4.48
N PRO A 143 -2.12 1.74 -4.99
CA PRO A 143 -2.52 1.43 -6.37
C PRO A 143 -1.91 2.37 -7.40
N GLU A 144 -1.23 3.43 -6.99
CA GLU A 144 -0.60 4.39 -7.89
C GLU A 144 0.50 3.73 -8.72
N LEU A 145 0.41 3.90 -10.03
CA LEU A 145 1.47 3.50 -10.95
C LEU A 145 2.59 4.56 -10.96
N PRO A 146 3.86 4.15 -10.98
CA PRO A 146 4.96 5.09 -11.16
C PRO A 146 4.79 5.83 -12.48
N GLY A 147 4.66 7.16 -12.43
CA GLY A 147 4.61 8.01 -13.61
C GLY A 147 5.92 8.79 -13.79
N PRO A 148 6.30 9.17 -15.03
CA PRO A 148 7.43 10.05 -15.27
C PRO A 148 7.11 11.46 -14.77
N GLY A 149 7.82 11.91 -13.72
CA GLY A 149 7.79 13.28 -13.21
C GLY A 149 6.89 13.53 -12.01
N LYS A 150 7.20 14.63 -11.28
CA LYS A 150 6.52 15.05 -10.05
C LYS A 150 5.04 15.46 -10.24
N ASN A 151 4.62 15.79 -11.45
CA ASN A 151 3.30 16.33 -11.79
C ASN A 151 2.48 15.42 -12.70
N SER A 152 2.92 14.18 -12.95
CA SER A 152 2.08 13.27 -13.72
C SER A 152 0.86 12.89 -12.88
N THR A 153 -0.32 13.06 -13.44
CA THR A 153 -1.55 12.47 -12.93
C THR A 153 -1.30 10.98 -12.76
N ARG A 154 -1.04 10.53 -11.53
CA ARG A 154 -0.76 9.13 -11.26
C ARG A 154 -2.04 8.35 -11.52
N HIS A 155 -2.04 7.60 -12.59
CA HIS A 155 -3.11 6.66 -12.85
C HIS A 155 -3.08 5.56 -11.80
N ILE A 156 -4.23 5.24 -11.25
CA ILE A 156 -4.34 4.08 -10.36
C ILE A 156 -4.61 2.82 -11.19
N ASN A 157 -4.00 1.72 -10.77
CA ASN A 157 -4.38 0.41 -11.28
C ASN A 157 -5.74 0.05 -10.67
N THR A 158 -6.74 -0.25 -11.49
CA THR A 158 -8.12 -0.55 -11.05
C THR A 158 -8.40 -2.04 -10.90
N GLY A 159 -7.56 -2.91 -11.43
CA GLY A 159 -7.80 -4.36 -11.43
C GLY A 159 -8.05 -4.98 -10.05
N TRP A 160 -7.50 -4.38 -8.99
CA TRP A 160 -7.70 -4.80 -7.61
C TRP A 160 -9.12 -4.49 -7.08
N LEU A 161 -9.86 -3.56 -7.67
CA LEU A 161 -11.24 -3.24 -7.28
C LEU A 161 -12.17 -4.45 -7.39
N ARG A 162 -11.80 -5.46 -8.22
CA ARG A 162 -12.50 -6.76 -8.27
C ARG A 162 -12.54 -7.47 -6.91
N LEU A 163 -11.69 -7.08 -5.94
CA LEU A 163 -11.80 -7.58 -4.57
C LEU A 163 -13.19 -7.32 -3.96
N GLY A 164 -13.83 -6.18 -4.29
CA GLY A 164 -15.19 -5.89 -3.83
C GLY A 164 -16.18 -6.97 -4.25
N GLN A 165 -16.16 -7.34 -5.54
CA GLN A 165 -17.01 -8.38 -6.10
C GLN A 165 -16.69 -9.77 -5.50
N LEU A 166 -15.41 -10.10 -5.40
CA LEU A 166 -14.96 -11.40 -4.84
C LEU A 166 -15.30 -11.52 -3.37
N TRP A 167 -15.14 -10.44 -2.61
CA TRP A 167 -15.51 -10.39 -1.20
C TRP A 167 -17.00 -10.60 -1.02
N TYR A 168 -17.84 -9.85 -1.77
CA TYR A 168 -19.28 -10.02 -1.70
C TYR A 168 -19.72 -11.46 -2.01
N LYS A 169 -19.17 -12.07 -3.07
CA LYS A 169 -19.44 -13.46 -3.42
C LYS A 169 -19.07 -14.46 -2.32
N SER A 170 -18.05 -14.16 -1.51
CA SER A 170 -17.56 -15.08 -0.47
C SER A 170 -18.17 -14.84 0.91
N SER A 171 -18.68 -13.64 1.20
CA SER A 171 -19.14 -13.24 2.53
C SER A 171 -20.58 -12.72 2.60
N GLY A 172 -21.19 -12.40 1.45
CA GLY A 172 -22.49 -11.72 1.38
C GLY A 172 -22.46 -10.25 1.84
N ARG A 173 -21.27 -9.68 2.10
CA ARG A 173 -21.08 -8.33 2.66
C ARG A 173 -20.34 -7.44 1.68
N SER A 174 -20.72 -6.16 1.59
CA SER A 174 -19.99 -5.17 0.78
C SER A 174 -18.62 -4.85 1.40
N LEU A 175 -17.61 -4.64 0.55
CA LEU A 175 -16.26 -4.30 0.96
C LEU A 175 -16.12 -2.78 1.09
N ARG A 176 -15.68 -2.33 2.26
CA ARG A 176 -15.34 -0.92 2.52
C ARG A 176 -13.89 -0.66 2.12
N MET A 177 -13.67 0.41 1.38
CA MET A 177 -12.35 0.84 0.92
C MET A 177 -12.10 2.26 1.41
N TYR A 178 -11.20 2.44 2.37
CA TYR A 178 -10.87 3.73 2.96
C TYR A 178 -9.71 4.37 2.21
N PRO A 179 -9.93 5.49 1.47
CA PRO A 179 -8.82 6.25 0.91
C PRO A 179 -8.06 6.94 2.04
N VAL A 180 -6.73 6.89 1.96
CA VAL A 180 -5.85 7.52 2.95
C VAL A 180 -4.85 8.42 2.24
N HIS A 181 -4.84 9.68 2.62
CA HIS A 181 -3.84 10.65 2.20
C HIS A 181 -2.72 10.75 3.25
N VAL A 182 -1.49 10.42 2.85
CA VAL A 182 -0.29 10.64 3.67
C VAL A 182 0.21 12.05 3.42
N ASP A 183 -0.02 12.94 4.38
CA ASP A 183 0.37 14.34 4.33
C ASP A 183 1.61 14.57 5.20
N TYR A 184 2.79 14.51 4.60
CA TYR A 184 4.04 14.73 5.32
C TYR A 184 4.26 16.19 5.75
N LYS A 185 3.62 17.16 5.08
CA LYS A 185 3.74 18.57 5.43
C LYS A 185 3.11 18.83 6.80
N ASN A 186 1.98 18.19 7.08
CA ASN A 186 1.23 18.34 8.32
C ASN A 186 1.40 17.16 9.28
N HIS A 187 2.21 16.17 8.94
CA HIS A 187 2.42 14.93 9.72
C HIS A 187 1.12 14.17 10.01
N LEU A 188 0.26 14.00 9.00
CA LEU A 188 -1.06 13.41 9.12
C LEU A 188 -1.27 12.22 8.18
N PHE A 189 -2.04 11.25 8.67
CA PHE A 189 -2.80 10.31 7.86
C PHE A 189 -4.25 10.79 7.83
N LYS A 190 -4.71 11.35 6.73
CA LYS A 190 -6.10 11.75 6.55
C LYS A 190 -6.87 10.58 5.94
N VAL A 191 -7.80 10.03 6.70
CA VAL A 191 -8.63 8.89 6.26
C VAL A 191 -9.99 9.43 5.87
N ALA A 192 -10.29 9.39 4.58
CA ALA A 192 -11.57 9.84 4.05
C ALA A 192 -12.68 8.80 4.28
N ALA A 193 -13.92 9.23 4.08
CA ALA A 193 -15.09 8.34 4.15
C ALA A 193 -14.93 7.12 3.23
N PRO A 194 -15.40 5.93 3.65
CA PRO A 194 -15.19 4.71 2.89
C PRO A 194 -15.97 4.73 1.57
N VAL A 195 -15.32 4.30 0.51
CA VAL A 195 -15.95 3.96 -0.75
C VAL A 195 -16.39 2.50 -0.67
N VAL A 196 -17.65 2.23 -0.94
CA VAL A 196 -18.25 0.89 -0.77
C VAL A 196 -18.58 0.30 -2.13
N TYR A 197 -18.22 -0.97 -2.32
CA TYR A 197 -18.66 -1.75 -3.48
C TYR A 197 -20.16 -2.02 -3.42
N ASP A 198 -20.89 -1.68 -4.49
CA ASP A 198 -22.32 -1.95 -4.61
C ASP A 198 -22.56 -3.27 -5.35
N PRO A 199 -23.07 -4.32 -4.67
CA PRO A 199 -23.33 -5.60 -5.29
C PRO A 199 -24.51 -5.62 -6.25
N ALA A 200 -25.41 -4.62 -6.19
CA ALA A 200 -26.56 -4.51 -7.09
C ALA A 200 -26.17 -4.00 -8.48
N ARG A 201 -24.99 -3.38 -8.61
CA ARG A 201 -24.49 -2.86 -9.89
C ARG A 201 -23.44 -3.77 -10.49
N ARG A 202 -23.35 -3.81 -11.81
CA ARG A 202 -22.27 -4.53 -12.50
C ARG A 202 -20.92 -3.86 -12.18
N PHE A 203 -19.87 -4.66 -12.04
CA PHE A 203 -18.54 -4.15 -11.74
C PHE A 203 -18.06 -3.10 -12.76
N THR A 204 -18.28 -3.37 -14.05
CA THR A 204 -17.90 -2.47 -15.14
C THR A 204 -18.59 -1.11 -15.13
N GLU A 205 -19.78 -1.02 -14.53
CA GLU A 205 -20.57 0.23 -14.44
C GLU A 205 -20.07 1.13 -13.30
N GLN A 206 -19.48 0.55 -12.25
CA GLN A 206 -19.04 1.30 -11.07
C GLN A 206 -17.50 1.45 -10.97
N GLU A 207 -16.71 0.71 -11.75
CA GLU A 207 -15.26 0.68 -11.65
C GLU A 207 -14.62 2.07 -11.73
N GLN A 208 -15.04 2.87 -12.72
CA GLN A 208 -14.48 4.22 -12.90
C GLN A 208 -14.92 5.17 -11.78
N GLU A 209 -16.15 5.07 -11.31
CA GLU A 209 -16.66 5.86 -10.21
C GLU A 209 -15.93 5.55 -8.90
N LEU A 210 -15.77 4.26 -8.58
CA LEU A 210 -15.00 3.82 -7.42
C LEU A 210 -13.56 4.32 -7.49
N ALA A 211 -12.90 4.17 -8.65
CA ALA A 211 -11.54 4.65 -8.88
C ALA A 211 -11.42 6.17 -8.69
N ALA A 212 -12.37 6.94 -9.21
CA ALA A 212 -12.38 8.39 -9.09
C ALA A 212 -12.56 8.85 -7.63
N LYS A 213 -13.52 8.25 -6.89
CA LYS A 213 -13.74 8.55 -5.46
C LYS A 213 -12.49 8.23 -4.63
N LEU A 214 -11.89 7.06 -4.83
CA LEU A 214 -10.67 6.64 -4.14
C LEU A 214 -9.50 7.57 -4.46
N THR A 215 -9.36 7.99 -5.73
CA THR A 215 -8.28 8.89 -6.14
C THR A 215 -8.40 10.26 -5.48
N ARG A 216 -9.62 10.82 -5.40
CA ARG A 216 -9.87 12.11 -4.70
C ARG A 216 -9.46 12.01 -3.23
N GLY A 217 -9.98 11.00 -2.51
CA GLY A 217 -9.66 10.84 -1.10
C GLY A 217 -8.17 10.58 -0.84
N MET A 218 -7.46 9.83 -1.73
CA MET A 218 -6.00 9.67 -1.64
C MET A 218 -5.22 10.97 -1.89
N ARG A 219 -5.82 11.97 -2.55
CA ARG A 219 -5.21 13.30 -2.75
C ARG A 219 -5.53 14.27 -1.63
N GLY A 220 -6.46 13.92 -0.74
CA GLY A 220 -6.93 14.79 0.33
C GLY A 220 -7.90 15.87 -0.17
N GLU A 221 -8.62 15.58 -1.26
CA GLU A 221 -9.63 16.44 -1.93
C GLU A 221 -11.05 16.05 -1.48
#